data_fc0b66a313398e284ef9f5736ace3d5f
#
_entry.id   fc0b66a313398e284ef9f5736ace3d5f
#
_cell.length_a   1.000
_cell.length_b   1.000
_cell.length_c   1.000
_cell.angle_alpha   90.00
_cell.angle_beta   90.00
_cell.angle_gamma   90.00
#
_symmetry.space_group_name_H-M   'P 1'
#
loop_
_entity.id
_entity.type
_entity.pdbx_description
1 polymer ?
#
loop_
_entity_poly.entity_id
_entity_poly.type
_entity_poly.pdbx_seq_one_letter_code
_entity_poly.pdbx_strand_id
1 'polypeptide(L)'
;MEKQKRVAAIHDLSGYGRCALTVILPVISAMGIQCVTVPTAILSTHTGGFTDLVLRDTTDFISPCCKHYKSLDVHFDAIYSGFLASEEQADCCLEFFESFPSAVKIVDPVMGDDGMPYQTYTKGLIERTKELIAHADIITPNLTEAAILLEEDYPDFLTETQLRDWTERLCKKAKAAVITGIPLEKGGFVNASLDSDGEFRIYNWDRIPVSYPGTGDIFAAVLTGSILKGKTLSEAVEAAAEFCALAIKATYKSGEPTRNGVEFERVLGHLCGGAVDL
;
A
#
# COMPACT_ATOMS: atom_id res chain seq x y z
N MET A 1 11.67 -17.22 -22.36
CA MET A 1 11.61 -16.70 -20.99
C MET A 1 10.52 -15.64 -20.92
N GLU A 2 9.70 -15.68 -19.91
CA GLU A 2 8.69 -14.65 -19.66
C GLU A 2 9.38 -13.30 -19.40
N LYS A 3 8.81 -12.20 -19.94
CA LYS A 3 9.39 -10.86 -19.77
C LYS A 3 9.29 -10.46 -18.29
N GLN A 4 10.38 -9.97 -17.72
CA GLN A 4 10.39 -9.52 -16.33
C GLN A 4 9.34 -8.43 -16.10
N LYS A 5 8.48 -8.62 -15.09
CA LYS A 5 7.48 -7.66 -14.67
C LYS A 5 8.09 -6.42 -14.05
N ARG A 6 7.43 -5.25 -14.20
CA ARG A 6 7.86 -3.96 -13.67
C ARG A 6 6.73 -3.23 -12.96
N VAL A 7 7.08 -2.63 -11.82
CA VAL A 7 6.19 -1.76 -11.04
C VAL A 7 6.80 -0.37 -10.97
N ALA A 8 6.04 0.66 -11.31
CA ALA A 8 6.37 2.03 -10.91
C ALA A 8 5.82 2.24 -9.50
N ALA A 9 6.70 2.44 -8.51
CA ALA A 9 6.32 2.69 -7.12
C ALA A 9 6.48 4.19 -6.81
N ILE A 10 5.36 4.89 -6.66
CA ILE A 10 5.26 6.32 -6.38
C ILE A 10 4.95 6.49 -4.88
N HIS A 11 5.96 6.79 -4.08
CA HIS A 11 5.87 6.84 -2.62
C HIS A 11 7.03 7.64 -2.05
N ASP A 12 7.01 8.01 -0.76
CA ASP A 12 8.16 8.63 -0.12
C ASP A 12 9.34 7.65 0.05
N LEU A 13 10.53 8.21 0.20
CA LEU A 13 11.74 7.49 0.56
C LEU A 13 12.16 7.88 1.98
N SER A 14 11.76 7.11 2.96
CA SER A 14 12.15 7.26 4.37
C SER A 14 13.44 6.49 4.66
N GLY A 15 14.53 7.19 5.01
CA GLY A 15 15.87 6.61 5.11
C GLY A 15 16.01 5.65 6.29
N TYR A 16 15.66 6.08 7.51
CA TYR A 16 15.70 5.26 8.71
C TYR A 16 14.28 4.91 9.18
N GLY A 17 14.13 3.72 9.68
CA GLY A 17 12.84 3.08 9.90
C GLY A 17 12.40 2.32 8.65
N ARG A 18 11.52 1.35 8.84
CA ARG A 18 11.10 0.43 7.75
C ARG A 18 9.72 0.82 7.27
N CYS A 19 9.67 1.78 6.35
CA CYS A 19 8.45 2.29 5.72
C CYS A 19 8.69 2.64 4.26
N ALA A 20 7.61 2.82 3.52
CA ALA A 20 7.61 3.42 2.20
C ALA A 20 8.55 2.71 1.19
N LEU A 21 9.24 3.43 0.33
CA LEU A 21 10.10 2.84 -0.70
C LEU A 21 11.23 1.96 -0.16
N THR A 22 11.70 2.20 1.09
CA THR A 22 12.74 1.34 1.68
C THR A 22 12.25 -0.06 2.03
N VAL A 23 10.94 -0.26 2.11
CA VAL A 23 10.27 -1.55 2.27
C VAL A 23 9.74 -2.08 0.94
N ILE A 24 9.07 -1.23 0.16
CA ILE A 24 8.41 -1.60 -1.10
C ILE A 24 9.44 -2.15 -2.10
N LEU A 25 10.57 -1.45 -2.27
CA LEU A 25 11.62 -1.85 -3.21
C LEU A 25 12.18 -3.26 -2.93
N PRO A 26 12.67 -3.60 -1.72
CA PRO A 26 13.19 -4.93 -1.45
C PRO A 26 12.13 -6.02 -1.48
N VAL A 27 10.89 -5.75 -1.02
CA VAL A 27 9.78 -6.71 -1.06
C VAL A 27 9.42 -7.10 -2.49
N ILE A 28 9.16 -6.11 -3.35
CA ILE A 28 8.84 -6.35 -4.77
C ILE A 28 10.01 -7.02 -5.49
N SER A 29 11.25 -6.60 -5.20
CA SER A 29 12.46 -7.20 -5.80
C SER A 29 12.65 -8.66 -5.39
N ALA A 30 12.41 -9.02 -4.12
CA ALA A 30 12.45 -10.41 -3.65
C ALA A 30 11.41 -11.30 -4.34
N MET A 31 10.31 -10.73 -4.80
CA MET A 31 9.30 -11.42 -5.61
C MET A 31 9.70 -11.59 -7.09
N GLY A 32 10.92 -11.18 -7.49
CA GLY A 32 11.41 -11.31 -8.86
C GLY A 32 10.88 -10.23 -9.82
N ILE A 33 10.37 -9.12 -9.32
CA ILE A 33 9.77 -8.03 -10.08
C ILE A 33 10.66 -6.80 -9.98
N GLN A 34 10.88 -6.09 -11.08
CA GLN A 34 11.63 -4.84 -11.08
C GLN A 34 10.78 -3.73 -10.46
N CYS A 35 11.21 -3.19 -9.32
CA CYS A 35 10.63 -2.01 -8.71
C CYS A 35 11.35 -0.75 -9.20
N VAL A 36 10.63 0.12 -9.92
CA VAL A 36 11.12 1.42 -10.39
C VAL A 36 10.58 2.48 -9.45
N THR A 37 11.45 3.08 -8.65
CA THR A 37 11.05 4.02 -7.61
C THR A 37 10.87 5.43 -8.16
N VAL A 38 9.78 6.09 -7.77
CA VAL A 38 9.47 7.49 -8.06
C VAL A 38 9.18 8.18 -6.72
N PRO A 39 10.19 8.78 -6.08
CA PRO A 39 10.02 9.36 -4.75
C PRO A 39 9.14 10.61 -4.79
N THR A 40 8.14 10.68 -3.89
CA THR A 40 7.29 11.86 -3.64
C THR A 40 7.93 12.81 -2.65
N ALA A 41 8.72 12.27 -1.72
CA ALA A 41 9.56 13.01 -0.79
C ALA A 41 10.74 12.14 -0.36
N ILE A 42 11.82 12.79 0.11
CA ILE A 42 12.95 12.14 0.75
C ILE A 42 12.99 12.58 2.20
N LEU A 43 12.93 11.62 3.13
CA LEU A 43 12.93 11.85 4.57
C LEU A 43 14.12 11.17 5.23
N SER A 44 14.68 11.79 6.27
CA SER A 44 15.72 11.14 7.08
C SER A 44 15.15 9.95 7.88
N THR A 45 13.90 10.05 8.33
CA THR A 45 13.11 9.01 9.02
C THR A 45 11.65 9.16 8.58
N HIS A 46 10.84 8.13 8.76
CA HIS A 46 9.39 8.30 8.65
C HIS A 46 8.83 9.19 9.77
N THR A 47 7.59 9.63 9.66
CA THR A 47 6.96 10.59 10.59
C THR A 47 6.41 9.93 11.87
N GLY A 48 6.26 8.62 11.90
CA GLY A 48 5.69 7.88 13.03
C GLY A 48 6.69 7.67 14.16
N GLY A 49 6.61 8.49 15.22
CA GLY A 49 7.44 8.35 16.43
C GLY A 49 8.85 8.92 16.35
N PHE A 50 9.15 9.72 15.32
CA PHE A 50 10.36 10.52 15.18
C PHE A 50 10.04 12.00 15.10
N THR A 51 10.92 12.86 15.64
CA THR A 51 10.83 14.32 15.60
C THR A 51 12.03 14.90 14.86
N ASP A 52 11.94 16.18 14.49
CA ASP A 52 13.04 16.95 13.89
C ASP A 52 13.64 16.29 12.63
N LEU A 53 12.79 15.61 11.86
CA LEU A 53 13.20 14.93 10.64
C LEU A 53 13.59 15.94 9.57
N VAL A 54 14.56 15.54 8.72
CA VAL A 54 14.91 16.28 7.51
C VAL A 54 13.99 15.77 6.40
N LEU A 55 13.29 16.69 5.73
CA LEU A 55 12.39 16.40 4.62
C LEU A 55 12.77 17.23 3.40
N ARG A 56 12.76 16.57 2.25
CA ARG A 56 12.83 17.22 0.95
C ARG A 56 11.65 16.75 0.10
N ASP A 57 10.80 17.69 -0.28
CA ASP A 57 9.76 17.48 -1.29
C ASP A 57 10.40 17.22 -2.66
N THR A 58 9.83 16.31 -3.45
CA THR A 58 10.30 15.96 -4.78
C THR A 58 9.17 16.02 -5.83
N THR A 59 8.17 16.87 -5.60
CA THR A 59 7.03 17.04 -6.51
C THR A 59 7.49 17.37 -7.94
N ASP A 60 8.50 18.24 -8.08
CA ASP A 60 9.10 18.64 -9.35
C ASP A 60 9.83 17.52 -10.12
N PHE A 61 10.07 16.39 -9.47
CA PHE A 61 10.72 15.21 -10.06
C PHE A 61 9.73 14.24 -10.71
N ILE A 62 8.48 14.14 -10.21
CA ILE A 62 7.55 13.07 -10.56
C ILE A 62 7.11 13.14 -12.04
N SER A 63 6.55 14.28 -12.47
CA SER A 63 6.09 14.47 -13.86
C SER A 63 7.24 14.38 -14.90
N PRO A 64 8.44 14.96 -14.67
CA PRO A 64 9.59 14.72 -15.54
C PRO A 64 10.00 13.24 -15.64
N CYS A 65 9.93 12.46 -14.53
CA CYS A 65 10.15 11.00 -14.58
C CYS A 65 9.14 10.31 -15.48
N CYS A 66 7.86 10.61 -15.35
CA CYS A 66 6.80 10.05 -16.19
C CYS A 66 7.09 10.29 -17.68
N LYS A 67 7.38 11.53 -18.05
CA LYS A 67 7.71 11.92 -19.43
C LYS A 67 8.95 11.22 -19.94
N HIS A 68 9.99 11.11 -19.11
CA HIS A 68 11.22 10.42 -19.48
C HIS A 68 10.98 8.93 -19.70
N TYR A 69 10.29 8.23 -18.79
CA TYR A 69 9.98 6.81 -18.98
C TYR A 69 9.14 6.55 -20.23
N LYS A 70 8.19 7.44 -20.54
CA LYS A 70 7.44 7.40 -21.78
C LYS A 70 8.33 7.57 -23.03
N SER A 71 9.30 8.49 -22.98
CA SER A 71 10.24 8.71 -24.08
C SER A 71 11.19 7.54 -24.34
N LEU A 72 11.43 6.71 -23.30
CA LEU A 72 12.24 5.49 -23.38
C LEU A 72 11.41 4.24 -23.76
N ASP A 73 10.11 4.40 -24.02
CA ASP A 73 9.16 3.29 -24.26
C ASP A 73 9.19 2.25 -23.15
N VAL A 74 9.31 2.71 -21.89
CA VAL A 74 9.27 1.83 -20.73
C VAL A 74 7.85 1.28 -20.59
N HIS A 75 7.73 -0.03 -20.41
CA HIS A 75 6.47 -0.68 -20.07
C HIS A 75 6.41 -0.96 -18.56
N PHE A 76 5.32 -0.57 -17.92
CA PHE A 76 4.98 -0.95 -16.55
C PHE A 76 3.81 -1.92 -16.54
N ASP A 77 3.94 -3.00 -15.75
CA ASP A 77 2.85 -3.96 -15.53
C ASP A 77 1.92 -3.49 -14.41
N ALA A 78 2.44 -2.71 -13.44
CA ALA A 78 1.64 -2.01 -12.44
C ALA A 78 2.23 -0.63 -12.10
N ILE A 79 1.36 0.24 -11.61
CA ILE A 79 1.70 1.49 -10.92
C ILE A 79 1.13 1.36 -9.51
N TYR A 80 1.99 1.46 -8.51
CA TYR A 80 1.63 1.50 -7.11
C TYR A 80 1.88 2.90 -6.57
N SER A 81 0.85 3.57 -6.08
CA SER A 81 0.96 4.85 -5.40
C SER A 81 0.59 4.72 -3.92
N GLY A 82 1.36 5.36 -3.05
CA GLY A 82 1.10 5.44 -1.62
C GLY A 82 1.11 6.88 -1.13
N PHE A 83 2.00 7.22 -0.20
CA PHE A 83 2.03 8.55 0.41
C PHE A 83 2.24 9.67 -0.59
N LEU A 84 1.34 10.66 -0.55
CA LEU A 84 1.37 11.90 -1.31
C LEU A 84 1.37 13.09 -0.33
N ALA A 85 2.21 14.07 -0.59
CA ALA A 85 2.37 15.25 0.25
C ALA A 85 1.55 16.47 -0.23
N SER A 86 1.01 16.43 -1.45
CA SER A 86 0.29 17.56 -2.05
C SER A 86 -0.73 17.12 -3.12
N GLU A 87 -1.66 18.02 -3.42
CA GLU A 87 -2.63 17.85 -4.51
C GLU A 87 -1.92 17.68 -5.87
N GLU A 88 -0.84 18.44 -6.09
CA GLU A 88 -0.02 18.35 -7.31
C GLU A 88 0.61 16.96 -7.49
N GLN A 89 1.01 16.30 -6.40
CA GLN A 89 1.51 14.93 -6.48
C GLN A 89 0.43 13.93 -6.88
N ALA A 90 -0.82 14.15 -6.44
CA ALA A 90 -1.95 13.33 -6.91
C ALA A 90 -2.20 13.54 -8.41
N ASP A 91 -2.08 14.77 -8.91
CA ASP A 91 -2.15 15.07 -10.35
C ASP A 91 -1.03 14.36 -11.13
N CYS A 92 0.20 14.34 -10.58
CA CYS A 92 1.30 13.59 -11.18
C CYS A 92 1.03 12.07 -11.23
N CYS A 93 0.36 11.49 -10.21
CA CYS A 93 -0.04 10.09 -10.24
C CYS A 93 -1.08 9.83 -11.34
N LEU A 94 -2.05 10.73 -11.53
CA LEU A 94 -3.00 10.64 -12.63
C LEU A 94 -2.29 10.71 -14.00
N GLU A 95 -1.28 11.58 -14.16
CA GLU A 95 -0.43 11.62 -15.38
C GLU A 95 0.25 10.27 -15.64
N PHE A 96 0.75 9.57 -14.59
CA PHE A 96 1.28 8.20 -14.72
C PHE A 96 0.21 7.22 -15.18
N PHE A 97 -0.99 7.26 -14.60
CA PHE A 97 -2.09 6.37 -14.97
C PHE A 97 -2.50 6.55 -16.43
N GLU A 98 -2.57 7.79 -16.91
CA GLU A 98 -2.88 8.12 -18.30
C GLU A 98 -1.75 7.73 -19.25
N SER A 99 -0.50 7.93 -18.84
CA SER A 99 0.68 7.64 -19.66
C SER A 99 0.93 6.14 -19.84
N PHE A 100 0.51 5.32 -18.87
CA PHE A 100 0.69 3.86 -18.89
C PHE A 100 -0.65 3.13 -18.66
N PRO A 101 -1.61 3.24 -19.60
CA PRO A 101 -2.99 2.79 -19.41
C PRO A 101 -3.13 1.28 -19.24
N SER A 102 -2.19 0.50 -19.73
CA SER A 102 -2.20 -0.98 -19.61
C SER A 102 -1.70 -1.49 -18.25
N ALA A 103 -1.06 -0.63 -17.44
CA ALA A 103 -0.60 -1.00 -16.11
C ALA A 103 -1.77 -1.17 -15.15
N VAL A 104 -1.71 -2.16 -14.25
CA VAL A 104 -2.63 -2.27 -13.11
C VAL A 104 -2.37 -1.13 -12.13
N LYS A 105 -3.40 -0.36 -11.75
CA LYS A 105 -3.29 0.78 -10.84
C LYS A 105 -3.67 0.33 -9.44
N ILE A 106 -2.71 0.37 -8.53
CA ILE A 106 -2.89 0.02 -7.12
C ILE A 106 -2.65 1.29 -6.30
N VAL A 107 -3.66 1.69 -5.54
CA VAL A 107 -3.60 2.90 -4.70
C VAL A 107 -3.73 2.51 -3.24
N ASP A 108 -2.67 2.75 -2.49
CA ASP A 108 -2.70 2.76 -1.03
C ASP A 108 -2.95 4.21 -0.60
N PRO A 109 -4.14 4.54 -0.09
CA PRO A 109 -4.53 5.94 0.10
C PRO A 109 -4.01 6.52 1.41
N VAL A 110 -2.73 6.38 1.71
CA VAL A 110 -2.03 6.73 2.95
C VAL A 110 -2.44 8.10 3.51
N MET A 111 -3.63 8.21 4.14
CA MET A 111 -4.23 9.47 4.61
C MET A 111 -4.26 9.63 6.12
N GLY A 112 -4.21 8.55 6.88
CA GLY A 112 -4.33 8.59 8.33
C GLY A 112 -4.28 7.22 8.98
N ASP A 113 -4.23 7.22 10.31
CA ASP A 113 -4.23 6.01 11.14
C ASP A 113 -4.91 6.30 12.50
N ASP A 114 -5.36 5.24 13.20
CA ASP A 114 -6.00 5.33 14.52
C ASP A 114 -7.13 6.41 14.61
N GLY A 115 -7.95 6.54 13.56
CA GLY A 115 -9.06 7.47 13.48
C GLY A 115 -8.67 8.92 13.16
N MET A 116 -7.39 9.22 12.94
CA MET A 116 -6.91 10.57 12.71
C MET A 116 -6.22 10.71 11.34
N PRO A 117 -6.58 11.73 10.54
CA PRO A 117 -5.83 12.04 9.34
C PRO A 117 -4.43 12.54 9.71
N TYR A 118 -3.44 12.24 8.86
CA TYR A 118 -2.09 12.78 9.01
C TYR A 118 -2.09 14.30 8.81
N GLN A 119 -1.19 15.00 9.49
CA GLN A 119 -1.11 16.48 9.45
C GLN A 119 -0.87 17.04 8.04
N THR A 120 -0.29 16.28 7.16
CA THR A 120 -0.05 16.64 5.76
C THR A 120 -1.31 16.56 4.90
N TYR A 121 -2.37 15.87 5.36
CA TYR A 121 -3.58 15.68 4.57
C TYR A 121 -4.58 16.82 4.75
N THR A 122 -4.57 17.74 3.78
CA THR A 122 -5.57 18.80 3.64
C THR A 122 -6.88 18.25 3.06
N LYS A 123 -7.96 19.00 3.21
CA LYS A 123 -9.26 18.67 2.54
C LYS A 123 -9.10 18.56 1.03
N GLY A 124 -8.30 19.43 0.41
CA GLY A 124 -8.03 19.40 -1.02
C GLY A 124 -7.32 18.11 -1.43
N LEU A 125 -6.31 17.68 -0.67
CA LEU A 125 -5.59 16.42 -0.96
C LEU A 125 -6.51 15.20 -0.77
N ILE A 126 -7.42 15.19 0.22
CA ILE A 126 -8.42 14.12 0.37
C ILE A 126 -9.31 14.03 -0.89
N GLU A 127 -9.82 15.16 -1.39
CA GLU A 127 -10.65 15.16 -2.61
C GLU A 127 -9.85 14.69 -3.84
N ARG A 128 -8.60 15.11 -3.97
CA ARG A 128 -7.72 14.61 -5.05
C ARG A 128 -7.40 13.12 -4.91
N THR A 129 -7.24 12.62 -3.69
CA THR A 129 -7.07 11.17 -3.46
C THR A 129 -8.34 10.40 -3.85
N LYS A 130 -9.53 10.94 -3.58
CA LYS A 130 -10.80 10.34 -4.06
C LYS A 130 -10.87 10.28 -5.59
N GLU A 131 -10.39 11.31 -6.29
CA GLU A 131 -10.29 11.29 -7.76
C GLU A 131 -9.29 10.24 -8.24
N LEU A 132 -8.11 10.14 -7.61
CA LEU A 132 -7.09 9.14 -7.93
C LEU A 132 -7.64 7.72 -7.78
N ILE A 133 -8.37 7.45 -6.70
CA ILE A 133 -9.02 6.17 -6.42
C ILE A 133 -10.04 5.79 -7.51
N ALA A 134 -10.76 6.76 -8.08
CA ALA A 134 -11.73 6.49 -9.15
C ALA A 134 -11.07 5.90 -10.43
N HIS A 135 -9.77 6.06 -10.56
CA HIS A 135 -8.96 5.47 -11.65
C HIS A 135 -8.22 4.20 -11.23
N ALA A 136 -8.32 3.77 -9.96
CA ALA A 136 -7.62 2.60 -9.44
C ALA A 136 -8.31 1.29 -9.84
N ASP A 137 -7.50 0.25 -10.06
CA ASP A 137 -7.98 -1.13 -10.20
C ASP A 137 -8.16 -1.76 -8.81
N ILE A 138 -7.25 -1.46 -7.86
CA ILE A 138 -7.29 -1.98 -6.50
C ILE A 138 -6.94 -0.85 -5.53
N ILE A 139 -7.67 -0.74 -4.42
CA ILE A 139 -7.32 0.14 -3.30
C ILE A 139 -7.14 -0.66 -2.01
N THR A 140 -6.23 -0.19 -1.13
CA THR A 140 -5.86 -0.89 0.10
C THR A 140 -6.03 -0.05 1.37
N PRO A 141 -7.16 0.67 1.57
CA PRO A 141 -7.33 1.51 2.73
C PRO A 141 -7.30 0.73 4.05
N ASN A 142 -6.70 1.31 5.09
CA ASN A 142 -6.96 0.91 6.47
C ASN A 142 -8.36 1.40 6.93
N LEU A 143 -8.76 1.08 8.16
CA LEU A 143 -10.08 1.46 8.67
C LEU A 143 -10.28 2.98 8.74
N THR A 144 -9.25 3.75 9.10
CA THR A 144 -9.29 5.22 9.13
C THR A 144 -9.50 5.81 7.74
N GLU A 145 -8.76 5.32 6.79
CA GLU A 145 -8.83 5.74 5.39
C GLU A 145 -10.17 5.36 4.76
N ALA A 146 -10.67 4.17 5.06
CA ALA A 146 -12.00 3.73 4.64
C ALA A 146 -13.10 4.67 5.18
N ALA A 147 -13.02 5.06 6.46
CA ALA A 147 -13.94 6.03 7.06
C ALA A 147 -13.88 7.39 6.35
N ILE A 148 -12.66 7.92 6.11
CA ILE A 148 -12.46 9.18 5.38
C ILE A 148 -13.04 9.12 3.96
N LEU A 149 -12.76 8.04 3.22
CA LEU A 149 -13.22 7.85 1.85
C LEU A 149 -14.74 7.71 1.73
N LEU A 150 -15.37 7.12 2.76
CA LEU A 150 -16.81 6.92 2.83
C LEU A 150 -17.55 8.08 3.50
N GLU A 151 -16.81 9.05 4.09
CA GLU A 151 -17.38 10.17 4.87
C GLU A 151 -18.16 9.66 6.08
N GLU A 152 -17.65 8.60 6.72
CA GLU A 152 -18.22 8.00 7.93
C GLU A 152 -17.38 8.38 9.16
N ASP A 153 -18.01 8.34 10.33
CA ASP A 153 -17.29 8.43 11.60
C ASP A 153 -16.40 7.18 11.80
N TYR A 154 -15.21 7.38 12.36
CA TYR A 154 -14.31 6.27 12.65
C TYR A 154 -14.89 5.39 13.77
N PRO A 155 -15.13 4.10 13.53
CA PRO A 155 -15.74 3.21 14.51
C PRO A 155 -14.68 2.47 15.36
N ASP A 156 -15.03 2.12 16.60
CA ASP A 156 -14.18 1.27 17.45
C ASP A 156 -14.08 -0.16 16.89
N PHE A 157 -15.11 -0.63 16.21
CA PHE A 157 -15.19 -1.93 15.52
C PHE A 157 -16.26 -1.90 14.43
N LEU A 158 -16.22 -2.88 13.53
CA LEU A 158 -17.29 -3.12 12.57
C LEU A 158 -17.92 -4.50 12.78
N THR A 159 -19.24 -4.57 12.59
CA THR A 159 -19.94 -5.85 12.37
C THR A 159 -19.65 -6.36 10.96
N GLU A 160 -19.79 -7.67 10.74
CA GLU A 160 -19.61 -8.24 9.39
C GLU A 160 -20.53 -7.60 8.32
N THR A 161 -21.74 -7.20 8.71
CA THR A 161 -22.69 -6.52 7.82
C THR A 161 -22.20 -5.13 7.43
N GLN A 162 -21.70 -4.35 8.41
CA GLN A 162 -21.12 -3.02 8.15
C GLN A 162 -19.86 -3.14 7.31
N LEU A 163 -19.00 -4.13 7.60
CA LEU A 163 -17.79 -4.38 6.86
C LEU A 163 -18.08 -4.69 5.38
N ARG A 164 -19.08 -5.52 5.11
CA ARG A 164 -19.54 -5.79 3.76
C ARG A 164 -20.05 -4.52 3.08
N ASP A 165 -20.92 -3.75 3.73
CA ASP A 165 -21.44 -2.48 3.18
C ASP A 165 -20.32 -1.50 2.84
N TRP A 166 -19.36 -1.31 3.75
CA TRP A 166 -18.24 -0.41 3.52
C TRP A 166 -17.38 -0.87 2.33
N THR A 167 -17.08 -2.17 2.27
CA THR A 167 -16.29 -2.73 1.16
C THR A 167 -17.03 -2.58 -0.18
N GLU A 168 -18.35 -2.83 -0.21
CA GLU A 168 -19.18 -2.64 -1.41
C GLU A 168 -19.24 -1.18 -1.86
N ARG A 169 -19.32 -0.24 -0.91
CA ARG A 169 -19.32 1.21 -1.20
C ARG A 169 -17.96 1.68 -1.73
N LEU A 170 -16.86 1.14 -1.21
CA LEU A 170 -15.51 1.42 -1.73
C LEU A 170 -15.33 0.85 -3.15
N CYS A 171 -15.85 -0.34 -3.45
CA CYS A 171 -15.82 -0.91 -4.79
C CYS A 171 -16.65 -0.12 -5.82
N LYS A 172 -17.58 0.74 -5.38
CA LYS A 172 -18.24 1.70 -6.29
C LYS A 172 -17.35 2.90 -6.63
N LYS A 173 -16.26 3.10 -5.88
CA LYS A 173 -15.28 4.17 -6.10
C LYS A 173 -14.03 3.68 -6.82
N ALA A 174 -13.70 2.38 -6.72
CA ALA A 174 -12.60 1.71 -7.39
C ALA A 174 -13.10 0.35 -7.92
N LYS A 175 -12.32 -0.37 -8.74
CA LYS A 175 -12.76 -1.67 -9.29
C LYS A 175 -12.72 -2.79 -8.26
N ALA A 176 -11.77 -2.75 -7.31
CA ALA A 176 -11.66 -3.67 -6.19
C ALA A 176 -11.17 -2.93 -4.95
N ALA A 177 -11.56 -3.39 -3.76
CA ALA A 177 -11.16 -2.79 -2.50
C ALA A 177 -10.73 -3.87 -1.49
N VAL A 178 -9.67 -3.55 -0.74
CA VAL A 178 -9.19 -4.34 0.39
C VAL A 178 -9.11 -3.43 1.60
N ILE A 179 -9.99 -3.60 2.58
CA ILE A 179 -9.90 -2.88 3.85
C ILE A 179 -9.03 -3.70 4.79
N THR A 180 -8.00 -3.07 5.37
CA THR A 180 -7.02 -3.74 6.21
C THR A 180 -7.15 -3.40 7.69
N GLY A 181 -6.75 -4.32 8.57
CA GLY A 181 -6.58 -4.07 10.00
C GLY A 181 -7.85 -3.76 10.77
N ILE A 182 -8.99 -4.34 10.42
CA ILE A 182 -10.30 -3.99 10.97
C ILE A 182 -10.56 -4.75 12.27
N PRO A 183 -10.82 -4.06 13.40
CA PRO A 183 -11.32 -4.71 14.61
C PRO A 183 -12.77 -5.16 14.44
N LEU A 184 -13.10 -6.37 14.91
CA LEU A 184 -14.47 -6.89 14.93
C LEU A 184 -15.10 -6.79 16.33
N GLU A 185 -16.43 -6.59 16.38
CA GLU A 185 -17.23 -6.51 17.61
C GLU A 185 -16.98 -7.70 18.56
N LYS A 186 -16.85 -8.90 18.01
CA LYS A 186 -16.60 -10.14 18.79
C LYS A 186 -15.13 -10.35 19.17
N GLY A 187 -14.29 -9.35 18.91
CA GLY A 187 -12.84 -9.44 19.07
C GLY A 187 -12.16 -10.05 17.85
N GLY A 188 -10.82 -9.86 17.78
CA GLY A 188 -10.01 -10.24 16.62
C GLY A 188 -9.87 -9.11 15.62
N PHE A 189 -9.04 -9.36 14.61
CA PHE A 189 -8.77 -8.44 13.50
C PHE A 189 -8.92 -9.17 12.19
N VAL A 190 -9.43 -8.47 11.19
CA VAL A 190 -9.63 -9.03 9.86
C VAL A 190 -9.16 -8.04 8.80
N ASN A 191 -8.89 -8.58 7.62
CA ASN A 191 -8.94 -7.84 6.38
C ASN A 191 -10.21 -8.25 5.63
N ALA A 192 -10.75 -7.38 4.81
CA ALA A 192 -11.87 -7.72 3.94
C ALA A 192 -11.58 -7.27 2.53
N SER A 193 -11.98 -8.08 1.55
CA SER A 193 -11.86 -7.70 0.15
C SER A 193 -13.16 -7.94 -0.61
N LEU A 194 -13.33 -7.14 -1.66
CA LEU A 194 -14.34 -7.34 -2.69
C LEU A 194 -13.68 -7.04 -4.04
N ASP A 195 -13.82 -7.96 -4.97
CA ASP A 195 -13.33 -7.82 -6.33
C ASP A 195 -14.42 -7.38 -7.31
N SER A 196 -14.04 -7.15 -8.56
CA SER A 196 -14.94 -6.77 -9.65
C SER A 196 -15.98 -7.84 -9.98
N ASP A 197 -15.73 -9.10 -9.62
CA ASP A 197 -16.62 -10.23 -9.88
C ASP A 197 -17.66 -10.39 -8.76
N GLY A 198 -17.59 -9.55 -7.72
CA GLY A 198 -18.51 -9.50 -6.58
C GLY A 198 -18.17 -10.52 -5.50
N GLU A 199 -16.97 -11.09 -5.51
CA GLU A 199 -16.53 -12.03 -4.49
C GLU A 199 -16.07 -11.27 -3.23
N PHE A 200 -16.94 -11.25 -2.20
CA PHE A 200 -16.61 -10.69 -0.89
C PHE A 200 -15.99 -11.74 0.01
N ARG A 201 -14.83 -11.44 0.61
CA ARG A 201 -14.14 -12.33 1.55
C ARG A 201 -13.65 -11.59 2.78
N ILE A 202 -13.64 -12.29 3.93
CA ILE A 202 -13.07 -11.86 5.19
C ILE A 202 -11.90 -12.80 5.54
N TYR A 203 -10.76 -12.21 5.90
CA TYR A 203 -9.53 -12.93 6.23
C TYR A 203 -9.23 -12.69 7.71
N ASN A 204 -9.38 -13.75 8.51
CA ASN A 204 -9.06 -13.71 9.94
C ASN A 204 -7.56 -13.93 10.13
N TRP A 205 -6.97 -13.20 11.06
CA TRP A 205 -5.57 -13.40 11.44
C TRP A 205 -5.35 -13.14 12.93
N ASP A 206 -4.42 -13.92 13.51
CA ASP A 206 -4.05 -13.78 14.92
C ASP A 206 -3.25 -12.49 15.10
N ARG A 207 -3.83 -11.50 15.76
CA ARG A 207 -3.16 -10.26 16.07
C ARG A 207 -2.09 -10.48 17.13
N ILE A 208 -0.86 -10.09 16.83
CA ILE A 208 0.14 -9.77 17.83
C ILE A 208 -0.22 -8.36 18.35
N PRO A 209 -0.32 -8.14 19.69
CA PRO A 209 -0.83 -6.88 20.25
C PRO A 209 0.23 -5.76 20.15
N VAL A 210 0.66 -5.47 18.95
CA VAL A 210 1.65 -4.44 18.64
C VAL A 210 1.36 -3.87 17.25
N SER A 211 1.53 -2.56 17.09
CA SER A 211 1.47 -1.88 15.79
C SER A 211 2.88 -1.43 15.40
N TYR A 212 3.24 -1.67 14.16
CA TYR A 212 4.50 -1.23 13.58
C TYR A 212 4.23 -0.38 12.34
N PRO A 213 4.89 0.77 12.21
CA PRO A 213 4.92 1.52 10.96
C PRO A 213 5.39 0.64 9.78
N GLY A 214 4.91 0.91 8.58
CA GLY A 214 5.33 0.22 7.35
C GLY A 214 4.66 -1.12 7.08
N THR A 215 3.77 -1.60 7.96
CA THR A 215 3.01 -2.84 7.70
C THR A 215 2.05 -2.71 6.53
N GLY A 216 1.43 -1.54 6.33
CA GLY A 216 0.63 -1.21 5.16
C GLY A 216 1.45 -1.29 3.87
N ASP A 217 2.64 -0.68 3.88
CA ASP A 217 3.58 -0.70 2.73
C ASP A 217 4.00 -2.13 2.37
N ILE A 218 4.30 -2.97 3.39
CA ILE A 218 4.61 -4.40 3.17
C ILE A 218 3.41 -5.11 2.55
N PHE A 219 2.20 -4.91 3.11
CA PHE A 219 0.98 -5.53 2.63
C PHE A 219 0.71 -5.17 1.18
N ALA A 220 0.69 -3.88 0.84
CA ALA A 220 0.42 -3.40 -0.51
C ALA A 220 1.51 -3.84 -1.52
N ALA A 221 2.79 -3.90 -1.09
CA ALA A 221 3.88 -4.40 -1.93
C ALA A 221 3.74 -5.90 -2.24
N VAL A 222 3.43 -6.75 -1.23
CA VAL A 222 3.22 -8.19 -1.44
C VAL A 222 1.97 -8.45 -2.27
N LEU A 223 0.88 -7.71 -2.02
CA LEU A 223 -0.34 -7.78 -2.81
C LEU A 223 -0.04 -7.44 -4.28
N THR A 224 0.63 -6.31 -4.54
CA THR A 224 1.04 -5.88 -5.89
C THR A 224 1.84 -6.96 -6.61
N GLY A 225 2.87 -7.48 -5.96
CA GLY A 225 3.70 -8.55 -6.53
C GLY A 225 2.92 -9.84 -6.79
N SER A 226 1.98 -10.19 -5.92
CA SER A 226 1.12 -11.38 -6.06
C SER A 226 0.16 -11.27 -7.24
N ILE A 227 -0.48 -10.12 -7.42
CA ILE A 227 -1.33 -9.82 -8.59
C ILE A 227 -0.52 -9.94 -9.88
N LEU A 228 0.69 -9.39 -9.93
CA LEU A 228 1.54 -9.46 -11.13
C LEU A 228 2.06 -10.88 -11.42
N LYS A 229 2.08 -11.76 -10.42
CA LYS A 229 2.34 -13.21 -10.57
C LYS A 229 1.09 -14.01 -10.98
N GLY A 230 -0.03 -13.34 -11.27
CA GLY A 230 -1.26 -13.97 -11.75
C GLY A 230 -2.15 -14.56 -10.65
N LYS A 231 -1.92 -14.22 -9.38
CA LYS A 231 -2.82 -14.61 -8.29
C LYS A 231 -4.13 -13.82 -8.37
N THR A 232 -5.22 -14.43 -7.93
CA THR A 232 -6.49 -13.75 -7.70
C THR A 232 -6.34 -12.71 -6.56
N LEU A 233 -7.28 -11.78 -6.45
CA LEU A 233 -7.25 -10.79 -5.35
C LEU A 233 -7.22 -11.50 -4.00
N SER A 234 -8.06 -12.52 -3.81
CA SER A 234 -8.12 -13.31 -2.59
C SER A 234 -6.77 -13.93 -2.23
N GLU A 235 -6.13 -14.63 -3.15
CA GLU A 235 -4.82 -15.23 -2.94
C GLU A 235 -3.71 -14.20 -2.68
N ALA A 236 -3.84 -13.01 -3.27
CA ALA A 236 -2.90 -11.91 -3.05
C ALA A 236 -3.05 -11.30 -1.65
N VAL A 237 -4.29 -11.13 -1.17
CA VAL A 237 -4.59 -10.66 0.20
C VAL A 237 -4.10 -11.66 1.24
N GLU A 238 -4.34 -12.97 1.04
CA GLU A 238 -3.85 -14.03 1.92
C GLU A 238 -2.32 -14.00 2.01
N ALA A 239 -1.63 -13.98 0.87
CA ALA A 239 -0.17 -13.93 0.83
C ALA A 239 0.40 -12.67 1.52
N ALA A 240 -0.24 -11.51 1.34
CA ALA A 240 0.17 -10.26 1.98
C ALA A 240 -0.04 -10.31 3.50
N ALA A 241 -1.19 -10.80 3.96
CA ALA A 241 -1.49 -10.95 5.38
C ALA A 241 -0.56 -11.95 6.07
N GLU A 242 -0.29 -13.11 5.46
CA GLU A 242 0.65 -14.12 5.98
C GLU A 242 2.06 -13.55 6.11
N PHE A 243 2.56 -12.86 5.08
CA PHE A 243 3.90 -12.28 5.13
C PHE A 243 4.02 -11.18 6.20
N CYS A 244 3.02 -10.30 6.31
CA CYS A 244 2.95 -9.30 7.38
C CYS A 244 2.96 -9.97 8.77
N ALA A 245 2.16 -11.00 8.98
CA ALA A 245 2.11 -11.72 10.25
C ALA A 245 3.45 -12.37 10.61
N LEU A 246 4.15 -12.98 9.63
CA LEU A 246 5.49 -13.55 9.82
C LEU A 246 6.50 -12.47 10.21
N ALA A 247 6.50 -11.34 9.51
CA ALA A 247 7.41 -10.22 9.75
C ALA A 247 7.17 -9.59 11.13
N ILE A 248 5.91 -9.32 11.49
CA ILE A 248 5.51 -8.80 12.80
C ILE A 248 5.96 -9.77 13.92
N LYS A 249 5.72 -11.07 13.74
CA LYS A 249 6.10 -12.10 14.71
C LYS A 249 7.62 -12.20 14.92
N ALA A 250 8.39 -12.08 13.85
CA ALA A 250 9.85 -12.07 13.92
C ALA A 250 10.36 -10.82 14.67
N THR A 251 9.81 -9.64 14.37
CA THR A 251 10.16 -8.37 15.00
C THR A 251 9.77 -8.34 16.48
N TYR A 252 8.57 -8.79 16.82
CA TYR A 252 8.10 -8.86 18.21
C TYR A 252 9.02 -9.72 19.09
N LYS A 253 9.50 -10.84 18.54
CA LYS A 253 10.45 -11.72 19.24
C LYS A 253 11.84 -11.11 19.42
N SER A 254 12.26 -10.20 18.54
CA SER A 254 13.57 -9.54 18.67
C SER A 254 13.59 -8.45 19.70
N GLY A 255 12.41 -7.91 20.08
CA GLY A 255 12.29 -6.79 21.01
C GLY A 255 12.67 -5.43 20.40
N GLU A 256 12.70 -5.34 19.07
CA GLU A 256 12.98 -4.09 18.36
C GLU A 256 11.94 -3.01 18.72
N PRO A 257 12.37 -1.77 18.97
CA PRO A 257 11.44 -0.66 19.24
C PRO A 257 10.44 -0.50 18.09
N THR A 258 9.15 -0.36 18.41
CA THR A 258 8.06 -0.31 17.41
C THR A 258 8.28 0.77 16.36
N ARG A 259 8.78 1.96 16.78
CA ARG A 259 9.07 3.08 15.85
C ARG A 259 10.08 2.74 14.75
N ASN A 260 10.90 1.68 14.89
CA ASN A 260 11.88 1.29 13.90
C ASN A 260 11.28 0.45 12.75
N GLY A 261 9.98 0.18 12.81
CA GLY A 261 9.27 -0.61 11.81
C GLY A 261 9.53 -2.11 11.94
N VAL A 262 9.01 -2.85 10.98
CA VAL A 262 9.02 -4.32 10.97
C VAL A 262 10.33 -4.85 10.39
N GLU A 263 11.02 -5.76 11.11
CA GLU A 263 12.25 -6.44 10.63
C GLU A 263 11.92 -7.48 9.53
N PHE A 264 11.30 -7.03 8.44
CA PHE A 264 10.88 -7.89 7.33
C PHE A 264 12.05 -8.60 6.65
N GLU A 265 13.26 -8.07 6.75
CA GLU A 265 14.48 -8.65 6.19
C GLU A 265 14.72 -10.08 6.72
N ARG A 266 14.29 -10.36 7.96
CA ARG A 266 14.43 -11.71 8.58
C ARG A 266 13.60 -12.77 7.89
N VAL A 267 12.53 -12.36 7.22
CA VAL A 267 11.57 -13.26 6.57
C VAL A 267 11.48 -13.05 5.07
N LEU A 268 12.26 -12.13 4.50
CA LEU A 268 12.20 -11.75 3.09
C LEU A 268 12.38 -12.96 2.14
N GLY A 269 13.16 -13.96 2.56
CA GLY A 269 13.35 -15.21 1.81
C GLY A 269 12.05 -15.98 1.51
N HIS A 270 10.96 -15.78 2.28
CA HIS A 270 9.67 -16.41 2.02
C HIS A 270 9.00 -15.89 0.75
N LEU A 271 9.39 -14.71 0.25
CA LEU A 271 8.88 -14.12 -0.98
C LEU A 271 9.65 -14.58 -2.23
N CYS A 272 10.89 -15.08 -2.04
CA CYS A 272 11.68 -15.59 -3.14
C CYS A 272 11.03 -16.87 -3.66
N GLY A 273 10.42 -16.83 -4.83
CA GLY A 273 10.03 -18.03 -5.57
C GLY A 273 11.26 -18.91 -5.76
N GLY A 274 11.09 -20.26 -5.62
CA GLY A 274 12.17 -21.24 -5.61
C GLY A 274 13.25 -21.04 -6.70
N ALA A 275 14.35 -21.76 -6.57
CA ALA A 275 15.55 -21.65 -7.39
C ALA A 275 15.23 -21.36 -8.87
N VAL A 276 15.76 -20.27 -9.37
CA VAL A 276 15.76 -20.00 -10.82
C VAL A 276 16.76 -20.96 -11.42
N ASP A 277 16.31 -21.95 -12.17
CA ASP A 277 17.17 -22.70 -13.09
C ASP A 277 17.66 -21.71 -14.16
N LEU A 278 18.92 -21.29 -14.04
CA LEU A 278 19.61 -20.41 -14.99
C LEU A 278 20.12 -21.22 -16.18
#